data_75f6f3712977f1a78c0c54c26ff4c6c9
#
_entry.id   75f6f3712977f1a78c0c54c26ff4c6c9
#
_cell.length_a   1.000
_cell.length_b   1.000
_cell.length_c   1.000
_cell.angle_alpha   90.00
_cell.angle_beta   90.00
_cell.angle_gamma   90.00
#
_symmetry.space_group_name_H-M   'P 1'
#
loop_
_entity.id
_entity.type
_entity.pdbx_description
1 polymer ?
#
loop_
_entity_poly.entity_id
_entity_poly.type
_entity_poly.pdbx_seq_one_letter_code
_entity_poly.pdbx_strand_id
1 'polypeptide(L)'
;MYAGAFVGPFGGGVTVAMLPELGASYGVSSGAAAVSVTAYLLPFAALQVVSGTLGERWGGQRTVRVAYVGYTAASLLCAVAPTLAVFLGGRALQGAANAFTTPMLFAALASTVPPERLGRALGWFGSLQAAGQTSAPLIGGLAAEVDWRWAFGVSALVSAALAVVGIPGVHERPDKPPSLRTAWRRDVLRIGVVAAIGWGCVSGLSFLVALRLEDAFALSAGARGLVLTGLGVAGLVTARLVGSGADRIGPRRSVLIGAAVGIVVLIGVGLAPTVGLVAAAWALGGVATQLVLVGVNLLVLRSSPVNRAGSMSLVQAIRFGGGSLAPVVFTPLYGVAPASAFLLAAVVVAVGIPLALPRAQGPSNPSSARA
;
A
#
# COMPACT_ATOMS: atom_id res chain seq x y z
N MET A 1 5.16 -19.28 1.28
CA MET A 1 4.52 -18.27 0.41
C MET A 1 3.53 -17.40 1.17
N TYR A 2 2.56 -17.96 1.86
CA TYR A 2 1.51 -17.19 2.57
C TYR A 2 2.04 -16.28 3.68
N ALA A 3 2.98 -16.72 4.51
CA ALA A 3 3.62 -15.86 5.52
C ALA A 3 4.37 -14.67 4.87
N GLY A 4 4.97 -14.88 3.70
CA GLY A 4 5.60 -13.80 2.93
C GLY A 4 4.61 -12.76 2.41
N ALA A 5 3.38 -13.17 2.10
CA ALA A 5 2.31 -12.25 1.70
C ALA A 5 1.95 -11.26 2.81
N PHE A 6 2.03 -11.69 4.07
CA PHE A 6 1.78 -10.86 5.25
C PHE A 6 2.91 -9.85 5.51
N VAL A 7 4.17 -10.30 5.46
CA VAL A 7 5.34 -9.53 5.91
C VAL A 7 5.56 -8.25 5.12
N GLY A 8 5.38 -8.30 3.80
CA GLY A 8 5.61 -7.14 2.94
C GLY A 8 4.71 -5.94 3.29
N PRO A 9 3.37 -6.09 3.22
CA PRO A 9 2.43 -5.03 3.58
C PRO A 9 2.53 -4.61 5.05
N PHE A 10 2.81 -5.54 5.98
CA PHE A 10 3.07 -5.26 7.38
C PHE A 10 4.23 -4.27 7.55
N GLY A 11 5.38 -4.54 6.91
CA GLY A 11 6.55 -3.68 7.00
C GLY A 11 6.33 -2.25 6.49
N GLY A 12 5.43 -2.08 5.50
CA GLY A 12 5.04 -0.76 4.99
C GLY A 12 4.31 0.11 6.01
N GLY A 13 3.46 -0.50 6.83
CA GLY A 13 2.57 0.20 7.76
C GLY A 13 3.03 0.24 9.22
N VAL A 14 4.02 -0.56 9.60
CA VAL A 14 4.39 -0.78 11.01
C VAL A 14 4.84 0.49 11.75
N THR A 15 5.47 1.44 11.06
CA THR A 15 5.97 2.68 11.67
C THR A 15 4.89 3.73 11.94
N VAL A 16 3.74 3.62 11.32
CA VAL A 16 2.75 4.71 11.27
C VAL A 16 2.22 5.08 12.66
N ALA A 17 1.95 4.11 13.52
CA ALA A 17 1.42 4.36 14.86
C ALA A 17 2.50 4.78 15.88
N MET A 18 3.80 4.52 15.59
CA MET A 18 4.94 4.75 16.48
C MET A 18 5.76 6.01 16.13
N LEU A 19 5.26 6.88 15.24
CA LEU A 19 6.02 8.05 14.78
C LEU A 19 6.45 9.00 15.89
N PRO A 20 5.62 9.27 16.92
CA PRO A 20 6.00 10.08 18.05
C PRO A 20 7.15 9.49 18.86
N GLU A 21 7.05 8.21 19.20
CA GLU A 21 8.07 7.48 19.97
C GLU A 21 9.39 7.38 19.18
N LEU A 22 9.27 7.20 17.87
CA LEU A 22 10.41 7.22 16.95
C LEU A 22 11.07 8.61 16.91
N GLY A 23 10.26 9.68 16.81
CA GLY A 23 10.72 11.06 16.86
C GLY A 23 11.44 11.38 18.18
N ALA A 24 10.83 11.02 19.30
CA ALA A 24 11.40 11.20 20.63
C ALA A 24 12.75 10.47 20.78
N SER A 25 12.85 9.22 20.28
CA SER A 25 14.07 8.42 20.36
C SER A 25 15.26 9.03 19.59
N TYR A 26 14.99 9.78 18.53
CA TYR A 26 16.02 10.43 17.71
C TYR A 26 16.14 11.94 17.93
N GLY A 27 15.37 12.51 18.86
CA GLY A 27 15.40 13.95 19.16
C GLY A 27 14.88 14.81 17.99
N VAL A 28 13.92 14.30 17.22
CA VAL A 28 13.30 15.00 16.09
C VAL A 28 11.79 15.05 16.24
N SER A 29 11.11 15.92 15.48
CA SER A 29 9.65 15.97 15.49
C SER A 29 9.05 14.68 14.92
N SER A 30 7.84 14.31 15.35
CA SER A 30 7.07 13.20 14.79
C SER A 30 6.84 13.36 13.29
N GLY A 31 6.70 14.62 12.81
CA GLY A 31 6.63 14.94 11.39
C GLY A 31 7.92 14.60 10.62
N ALA A 32 9.10 14.84 11.22
CA ALA A 32 10.38 14.43 10.63
C ALA A 32 10.51 12.89 10.63
N ALA A 33 10.06 12.22 11.67
CA ALA A 33 10.02 10.75 11.72
C ALA A 33 9.11 10.15 10.64
N ALA A 34 8.04 10.86 10.21
CA ALA A 34 7.12 10.41 9.15
C ALA A 34 7.81 10.21 7.79
N VAL A 35 8.98 10.83 7.55
CA VAL A 35 9.82 10.58 6.36
C VAL A 35 10.22 9.10 6.27
N SER A 36 10.19 8.34 7.37
CA SER A 36 10.43 6.88 7.37
C SER A 36 9.44 6.09 6.52
N VAL A 37 8.22 6.59 6.35
CA VAL A 37 7.20 6.02 5.45
C VAL A 37 7.62 6.23 4.00
N THR A 38 8.04 7.45 3.64
CA THR A 38 8.61 7.76 2.32
C THR A 38 9.85 6.93 2.03
N ALA A 39 10.77 6.83 3.00
CA ALA A 39 12.01 6.07 2.85
C ALA A 39 11.76 4.59 2.51
N TYR A 40 10.68 4.00 3.01
CA TYR A 40 10.28 2.64 2.65
C TYR A 40 9.53 2.59 1.30
N LEU A 41 8.50 3.43 1.13
CA LEU A 41 7.58 3.32 -0.01
C LEU A 41 8.21 3.76 -1.34
N LEU A 42 9.12 4.74 -1.33
CA LEU A 42 9.70 5.27 -2.56
C LEU A 42 10.59 4.24 -3.27
N PRO A 43 11.58 3.59 -2.61
CA PRO A 43 12.35 2.52 -3.24
C PRO A 43 11.49 1.30 -3.59
N PHE A 44 10.50 0.95 -2.75
CA PHE A 44 9.54 -0.09 -3.03
C PHE A 44 8.80 0.18 -4.34
N ALA A 45 8.21 1.36 -4.50
CA ALA A 45 7.46 1.73 -5.69
C ALA A 45 8.34 1.82 -6.95
N ALA A 46 9.53 2.39 -6.84
CA ALA A 46 10.47 2.52 -7.95
C ALA A 46 10.91 1.14 -8.48
N LEU A 47 11.29 0.24 -7.57
CA LEU A 47 11.75 -1.10 -7.96
C LEU A 47 10.59 -2.04 -8.35
N GLN A 48 9.37 -1.79 -7.88
CA GLN A 48 8.17 -2.58 -8.24
C GLN A 48 7.95 -2.63 -9.75
N VAL A 49 8.32 -1.57 -10.49
CA VAL A 49 8.18 -1.51 -11.95
C VAL A 49 8.99 -2.60 -12.66
N VAL A 50 10.17 -2.92 -12.13
CA VAL A 50 11.14 -3.82 -12.79
C VAL A 50 11.34 -5.15 -12.04
N SER A 51 10.89 -5.24 -10.79
CA SER A 51 11.19 -6.35 -9.89
C SER A 51 10.69 -7.70 -10.41
N GLY A 52 9.51 -7.75 -11.03
CA GLY A 52 8.97 -8.96 -11.63
C GLY A 52 9.89 -9.50 -12.73
N THR A 53 10.23 -8.64 -13.70
CA THR A 53 11.08 -9.03 -14.85
C THR A 53 12.50 -9.38 -14.42
N LEU A 54 13.10 -8.60 -13.51
CA LEU A 54 14.45 -8.88 -13.01
C LEU A 54 14.46 -10.15 -12.16
N GLY A 55 13.45 -10.34 -11.31
CA GLY A 55 13.32 -11.51 -10.46
C GLY A 55 13.21 -12.82 -11.25
N GLU A 56 12.45 -12.82 -12.35
CA GLU A 56 12.36 -13.96 -13.27
C GLU A 56 13.71 -14.24 -13.93
N ARG A 57 14.44 -13.19 -14.38
CA ARG A 57 15.76 -13.34 -15.00
C ARG A 57 16.80 -13.92 -14.05
N TRP A 58 16.79 -13.54 -12.78
CA TRP A 58 17.74 -14.03 -11.75
C TRP A 58 17.35 -15.38 -11.16
N GLY A 59 16.13 -15.84 -11.46
CA GLY A 59 15.51 -17.04 -10.90
C GLY A 59 14.75 -16.75 -9.63
N GLY A 60 13.46 -17.07 -9.65
CA GLY A 60 12.49 -16.68 -8.60
C GLY A 60 12.90 -17.10 -7.19
N GLN A 61 13.38 -18.35 -7.01
CA GLN A 61 13.81 -18.84 -5.70
C GLN A 61 15.01 -18.06 -5.14
N ARG A 62 16.04 -17.83 -5.99
CA ARG A 62 17.22 -17.05 -5.59
C ARG A 62 16.82 -15.62 -5.23
N THR A 63 15.99 -14.99 -6.07
CA THR A 63 15.52 -13.61 -5.87
C THR A 63 14.78 -13.46 -4.55
N VAL A 64 13.83 -14.35 -4.24
CA VAL A 64 13.08 -14.31 -2.98
C VAL A 64 14.00 -14.51 -1.79
N ARG A 65 14.94 -15.46 -1.85
CA ARG A 65 15.90 -15.69 -0.75
C ARG A 65 16.77 -14.46 -0.52
N VAL A 66 17.36 -13.87 -1.57
CA VAL A 66 18.18 -12.65 -1.48
C VAL A 66 17.35 -11.47 -0.96
N ALA A 67 16.11 -11.33 -1.43
CA ALA A 67 15.20 -10.30 -0.94
C ALA A 67 14.91 -10.43 0.56
N TYR A 68 14.63 -11.65 1.06
CA TYR A 68 14.41 -11.86 2.50
C TYR A 68 15.67 -11.70 3.33
N VAL A 69 16.85 -12.11 2.83
CA VAL A 69 18.14 -11.83 3.51
C VAL A 69 18.36 -10.30 3.58
N GLY A 70 18.16 -9.58 2.49
CA GLY A 70 18.25 -8.11 2.46
C GLY A 70 17.24 -7.45 3.39
N TYR A 71 16.00 -7.94 3.43
CA TYR A 71 14.96 -7.46 4.32
C TYR A 71 15.31 -7.72 5.80
N THR A 72 15.89 -8.90 6.12
CA THR A 72 16.37 -9.23 7.46
C THR A 72 17.48 -8.28 7.90
N ALA A 73 18.52 -8.10 7.07
CA ALA A 73 19.62 -7.19 7.36
C ALA A 73 19.12 -5.74 7.56
N ALA A 74 18.19 -5.30 6.71
CA ALA A 74 17.58 -3.99 6.82
C ALA A 74 16.72 -3.82 8.09
N SER A 75 16.00 -4.88 8.49
CA SER A 75 15.21 -4.87 9.73
C SER A 75 16.10 -4.82 10.96
N LEU A 76 17.20 -5.60 10.99
CA LEU A 76 18.21 -5.54 12.05
C LEU A 76 18.84 -4.14 12.10
N LEU A 77 19.19 -3.56 10.94
CA LEU A 77 19.72 -2.20 10.87
C LEU A 77 18.74 -1.19 11.47
N CYS A 78 17.44 -1.30 11.18
CA CYS A 78 16.42 -0.45 11.79
C CYS A 78 16.33 -0.65 13.31
N ALA A 79 16.41 -1.89 13.80
CA ALA A 79 16.30 -2.20 15.23
C ALA A 79 17.47 -1.62 16.05
N VAL A 80 18.68 -1.57 15.48
CA VAL A 80 19.88 -1.08 16.16
C VAL A 80 20.33 0.31 15.71
N ALA A 81 19.57 0.99 14.86
CA ALA A 81 19.95 2.27 14.29
C ALA A 81 20.24 3.34 15.36
N PRO A 82 21.44 3.90 15.40
CA PRO A 82 21.79 4.94 16.36
C PRO A 82 21.29 6.33 15.99
N THR A 83 20.99 6.56 14.72
CA THR A 83 20.53 7.85 14.19
C THR A 83 19.35 7.67 13.25
N LEU A 84 18.53 8.71 13.09
CA LEU A 84 17.42 8.72 12.13
C LEU A 84 17.91 8.42 10.71
N ALA A 85 19.07 8.95 10.30
CA ALA A 85 19.62 8.73 8.95
C ALA A 85 19.91 7.26 8.68
N VAL A 86 20.49 6.53 9.64
CA VAL A 86 20.74 5.09 9.55
C VAL A 86 19.42 4.33 9.51
N PHE A 87 18.45 4.72 10.34
CA PHE A 87 17.11 4.16 10.33
C PHE A 87 16.42 4.32 8.97
N LEU A 88 16.46 5.52 8.39
CA LEU A 88 15.90 5.80 7.05
C LEU A 88 16.59 4.97 5.95
N GLY A 89 17.92 4.79 6.04
CA GLY A 89 18.66 3.87 5.16
C GLY A 89 18.18 2.43 5.28
N GLY A 90 17.97 1.95 6.51
CA GLY A 90 17.37 0.64 6.77
C GLY A 90 15.96 0.51 6.18
N ARG A 91 15.12 1.54 6.35
CA ARG A 91 13.77 1.58 5.77
C ARG A 91 13.82 1.54 4.23
N ALA A 92 14.73 2.28 3.61
CA ALA A 92 14.91 2.28 2.17
C ALA A 92 15.30 0.88 1.64
N LEU A 93 16.23 0.22 2.34
CA LEU A 93 16.65 -1.14 2.01
C LEU A 93 15.53 -2.16 2.21
N GLN A 94 14.72 -2.03 3.28
CA GLN A 94 13.52 -2.85 3.47
C GLN A 94 12.53 -2.71 2.31
N GLY A 95 12.23 -1.47 1.90
CA GLY A 95 11.34 -1.20 0.79
C GLY A 95 11.86 -1.78 -0.53
N ALA A 96 13.14 -1.57 -0.81
CA ALA A 96 13.83 -2.11 -1.98
C ALA A 96 13.77 -3.65 -2.03
N ALA A 97 14.08 -4.31 -0.93
CA ALA A 97 14.03 -5.76 -0.82
C ALA A 97 12.59 -6.30 -0.99
N ASN A 98 11.61 -5.64 -0.35
CA ASN A 98 10.22 -6.05 -0.43
C ASN A 98 9.63 -5.96 -1.85
N ALA A 99 10.11 -5.06 -2.69
CA ALA A 99 9.65 -4.93 -4.08
C ALA A 99 9.78 -6.23 -4.88
N PHE A 100 10.76 -7.07 -4.54
CA PHE A 100 11.01 -8.34 -5.23
C PHE A 100 10.21 -9.52 -4.65
N THR A 101 9.62 -9.41 -3.46
CA THR A 101 8.96 -10.54 -2.81
C THR A 101 7.61 -10.86 -3.44
N THR A 102 6.71 -9.90 -3.50
CA THR A 102 5.32 -10.12 -3.96
C THR A 102 5.23 -10.71 -5.37
N PRO A 103 5.90 -10.17 -6.41
CA PRO A 103 5.78 -10.74 -7.76
C PRO A 103 6.28 -12.19 -7.83
N MET A 104 7.38 -12.48 -7.12
CA MET A 104 7.95 -13.83 -7.11
C MET A 104 7.10 -14.82 -6.33
N LEU A 105 6.47 -14.40 -5.23
CA LEU A 105 5.54 -15.24 -4.48
C LEU A 105 4.28 -15.54 -5.29
N PHE A 106 3.77 -14.59 -6.07
CA PHE A 106 2.66 -14.82 -7.01
C PHE A 106 3.05 -15.83 -8.10
N ALA A 107 4.21 -15.67 -8.72
CA ALA A 107 4.71 -16.57 -9.72
C ALA A 107 4.90 -18.00 -9.18
N ALA A 108 5.47 -18.12 -7.97
CA ALA A 108 5.63 -19.40 -7.28
C ALA A 108 4.28 -20.06 -6.99
N LEU A 109 3.30 -19.28 -6.54
CA LEU A 109 1.96 -19.81 -6.26
C LEU A 109 1.28 -20.31 -7.53
N ALA A 110 1.39 -19.55 -8.63
CA ALA A 110 0.82 -19.92 -9.91
C ALA A 110 1.47 -21.19 -10.51
N SER A 111 2.76 -21.44 -10.25
CA SER A 111 3.47 -22.63 -10.77
C SER A 111 3.30 -23.88 -9.89
N THR A 112 2.90 -23.74 -8.62
CA THR A 112 2.82 -24.88 -7.69
C THR A 112 1.39 -25.33 -7.41
N VAL A 113 0.39 -24.51 -7.69
CA VAL A 113 -1.02 -24.79 -7.39
C VAL A 113 -1.74 -25.19 -8.68
N PRO A 114 -2.52 -26.31 -8.68
CA PRO A 114 -3.33 -26.71 -9.83
C PRO A 114 -4.29 -25.58 -10.26
N PRO A 115 -4.56 -25.42 -11.58
CA PRO A 115 -5.40 -24.35 -12.11
C PRO A 115 -6.77 -24.23 -11.42
N GLU A 116 -7.38 -25.39 -11.07
CA GLU A 116 -8.72 -25.47 -10.44
C GLU A 116 -8.73 -24.88 -9.01
N ARG A 117 -7.56 -24.82 -8.35
CA ARG A 117 -7.40 -24.32 -6.97
C ARG A 117 -6.68 -22.96 -6.92
N LEU A 118 -6.18 -22.48 -8.05
CA LEU A 118 -5.38 -21.26 -8.11
C LEU A 118 -6.16 -20.04 -7.61
N GLY A 119 -7.42 -19.89 -7.98
CA GLY A 119 -8.28 -18.81 -7.51
C GLY A 119 -8.42 -18.77 -5.98
N ARG A 120 -8.59 -19.93 -5.35
CA ARG A 120 -8.65 -20.05 -3.88
C ARG A 120 -7.31 -19.69 -3.25
N ALA A 121 -6.20 -20.15 -3.81
CA ALA A 121 -4.86 -19.87 -3.31
C ALA A 121 -4.51 -18.37 -3.40
N LEU A 122 -4.86 -17.72 -4.50
CA LEU A 122 -4.70 -16.27 -4.67
C LEU A 122 -5.61 -15.48 -3.72
N GLY A 123 -6.81 -15.97 -3.45
CA GLY A 123 -7.72 -15.39 -2.45
C GLY A 123 -7.09 -15.39 -1.05
N TRP A 124 -6.54 -16.53 -0.60
CA TRP A 124 -5.82 -16.62 0.66
C TRP A 124 -4.59 -15.72 0.71
N PHE A 125 -3.83 -15.65 -0.40
CA PHE A 125 -2.67 -14.76 -0.50
C PHE A 125 -3.07 -13.29 -0.32
N GLY A 126 -4.10 -12.83 -1.04
CA GLY A 126 -4.63 -11.48 -0.91
C GLY A 126 -5.19 -11.17 0.48
N SER A 127 -5.88 -12.13 1.12
CA SER A 127 -6.38 -11.98 2.49
C SER A 127 -5.25 -11.81 3.50
N LEU A 128 -4.14 -12.53 3.34
CA LEU A 128 -2.98 -12.39 4.23
C LEU A 128 -2.21 -11.08 3.99
N GLN A 129 -2.14 -10.60 2.73
CA GLN A 129 -1.63 -9.25 2.47
C GLN A 129 -2.48 -8.18 3.15
N ALA A 130 -3.80 -8.28 3.05
CA ALA A 130 -4.71 -7.37 3.71
C ALA A 130 -4.60 -7.45 5.24
N ALA A 131 -4.47 -8.65 5.80
CA ALA A 131 -4.27 -8.86 7.23
C ALA A 131 -2.95 -8.22 7.71
N GLY A 132 -1.85 -8.38 6.94
CA GLY A 132 -0.56 -7.74 7.24
C GLY A 132 -0.67 -6.22 7.25
N GLN A 133 -1.29 -5.65 6.23
CA GLN A 133 -1.49 -4.20 6.14
C GLN A 133 -2.39 -3.65 7.25
N THR A 134 -3.47 -4.37 7.56
CA THR A 134 -4.46 -3.96 8.57
C THR A 134 -3.89 -4.06 9.99
N SER A 135 -3.13 -5.11 10.31
CA SER A 135 -2.57 -5.32 11.66
C SER A 135 -1.32 -4.50 11.94
N ALA A 136 -0.65 -3.98 10.90
CA ALA A 136 0.62 -3.28 11.05
C ALA A 136 0.58 -2.09 12.02
N PRO A 137 -0.39 -1.16 11.95
CA PRO A 137 -0.46 -0.03 12.88
C PRO A 137 -0.69 -0.48 14.33
N LEU A 138 -1.53 -1.50 14.55
CA LEU A 138 -1.81 -2.00 15.89
C LEU A 138 -0.58 -2.67 16.50
N ILE A 139 0.04 -3.60 15.77
CA ILE A 139 1.22 -4.32 16.26
C ILE A 139 2.40 -3.34 16.44
N GLY A 140 2.57 -2.40 15.51
CA GLY A 140 3.59 -1.36 15.61
C GLY A 140 3.35 -0.44 16.82
N GLY A 141 2.11 -0.03 17.04
CA GLY A 141 1.73 0.78 18.20
C GLY A 141 1.97 0.07 19.54
N LEU A 142 1.53 -1.20 19.65
CA LEU A 142 1.76 -2.01 20.86
C LEU A 142 3.25 -2.26 21.11
N ALA A 143 4.04 -2.51 20.08
CA ALA A 143 5.48 -2.63 20.23
C ALA A 143 6.11 -1.34 20.74
N ALA A 144 5.62 -0.17 20.28
CA ALA A 144 6.14 1.13 20.68
C ALA A 144 5.80 1.52 22.14
N GLU A 145 4.81 0.91 22.77
CA GLU A 145 4.53 1.09 24.20
C GLU A 145 5.63 0.50 25.09
N VAL A 146 6.39 -0.47 24.58
CA VAL A 146 7.53 -1.08 25.29
C VAL A 146 8.84 -0.54 24.71
N ASP A 147 9.14 -0.87 23.48
CA ASP A 147 10.23 -0.34 22.64
C ASP A 147 9.90 -0.63 21.16
N TRP A 148 9.78 0.41 20.36
CA TRP A 148 9.48 0.30 18.92
C TRP A 148 10.48 -0.59 18.15
N ARG A 149 11.69 -0.78 18.66
CA ARG A 149 12.73 -1.63 18.06
C ARG A 149 12.32 -3.09 17.98
N TRP A 150 11.46 -3.57 18.88
CA TRP A 150 10.93 -4.93 18.86
C TRP A 150 10.15 -5.24 17.58
N ALA A 151 9.43 -4.27 17.03
CA ALA A 151 8.71 -4.46 15.77
C ALA A 151 9.67 -4.83 14.62
N PHE A 152 10.85 -4.25 14.60
CA PHE A 152 11.90 -4.54 13.61
C PHE A 152 12.66 -5.83 13.94
N GLY A 153 12.91 -6.12 15.21
CA GLY A 153 13.52 -7.39 15.64
C GLY A 153 12.66 -8.59 15.24
N VAL A 154 11.35 -8.54 15.51
CA VAL A 154 10.41 -9.59 15.11
C VAL A 154 10.32 -9.69 13.57
N SER A 155 10.29 -8.56 12.87
CA SER A 155 10.31 -8.54 11.40
C SER A 155 11.58 -9.19 10.84
N ALA A 156 12.75 -8.97 11.48
CA ALA A 156 14.00 -9.60 11.12
C ALA A 156 13.95 -11.11 11.33
N LEU A 157 13.43 -11.57 12.46
CA LEU A 157 13.31 -12.99 12.78
C LEU A 157 12.40 -13.71 11.76
N VAL A 158 11.23 -13.14 11.48
CA VAL A 158 10.28 -13.73 10.52
C VAL A 158 10.85 -13.76 9.11
N SER A 159 11.49 -12.68 8.66
CA SER A 159 12.09 -12.64 7.32
C SER A 159 13.31 -13.56 7.20
N ALA A 160 14.12 -13.73 8.26
CA ALA A 160 15.20 -14.72 8.32
C ALA A 160 14.67 -16.15 8.18
N ALA A 161 13.60 -16.49 8.90
CA ALA A 161 12.95 -17.78 8.78
C ALA A 161 12.44 -18.01 7.33
N LEU A 162 11.85 -16.99 6.69
CA LEU A 162 11.41 -17.07 5.30
C LEU A 162 12.57 -17.20 4.30
N ALA A 163 13.72 -16.59 4.58
CA ALA A 163 14.93 -16.74 3.76
C ALA A 163 15.47 -18.18 3.81
N VAL A 164 15.41 -18.83 4.98
CA VAL A 164 15.81 -20.23 5.16
C VAL A 164 14.84 -21.18 4.46
N VAL A 165 13.54 -21.03 4.70
CA VAL A 165 12.50 -21.89 4.12
C VAL A 165 12.44 -21.74 2.59
N GLY A 166 12.64 -20.51 2.07
CA GLY A 166 12.55 -20.24 0.64
C GLY A 166 11.13 -20.42 0.08
N ILE A 167 11.04 -20.57 -1.24
CA ILE A 167 9.80 -20.89 -1.94
C ILE A 167 9.90 -22.26 -2.60
N PRO A 168 8.86 -23.12 -2.51
CA PRO A 168 8.82 -24.37 -3.22
C PRO A 168 8.58 -24.15 -4.73
N GLY A 169 9.12 -25.06 -5.55
CA GLY A 169 8.84 -25.12 -6.97
C GLY A 169 10.01 -24.69 -7.88
N VAL A 170 10.09 -25.33 -9.01
CA VAL A 170 10.99 -24.97 -10.12
C VAL A 170 10.21 -23.99 -11.00
N HIS A 171 10.69 -22.77 -11.11
CA HIS A 171 10.11 -21.81 -12.03
C HIS A 171 10.67 -22.09 -13.42
N GLU A 172 9.84 -22.59 -14.32
CA GLU A 172 10.16 -22.54 -15.74
C GLU A 172 10.23 -21.05 -16.13
N ARG A 173 11.34 -20.67 -16.74
CA ARG A 173 11.50 -19.31 -17.28
C ARG A 173 10.51 -19.17 -18.44
N PRO A 174 9.65 -18.13 -18.46
CA PRO A 174 8.85 -17.90 -19.65
C PRO A 174 9.76 -17.59 -20.83
N ASP A 175 9.56 -18.26 -21.95
CA ASP A 175 10.39 -18.12 -23.16
C ASP A 175 10.46 -16.68 -23.68
N LYS A 176 9.45 -15.88 -23.45
CA LYS A 176 9.42 -14.43 -23.75
C LYS A 176 8.64 -13.66 -22.70
N PRO A 177 9.32 -12.96 -21.78
CA PRO A 177 8.62 -12.05 -20.88
C PRO A 177 7.96 -10.91 -21.67
N PRO A 178 6.70 -10.54 -21.36
CA PRO A 178 6.01 -9.44 -22.03
C PRO A 178 6.82 -8.15 -21.91
N SER A 179 6.92 -7.38 -23.01
CA SER A 179 7.69 -6.14 -22.99
C SER A 179 7.02 -5.11 -22.07
N LEU A 180 7.80 -4.44 -21.21
CA LEU A 180 7.31 -3.37 -20.33
C LEU A 180 6.63 -2.23 -21.13
N ARG A 181 7.06 -1.99 -22.36
CA ARG A 181 6.52 -0.93 -23.23
C ARG A 181 5.02 -1.08 -23.51
N THR A 182 4.49 -2.30 -23.54
CA THR A 182 3.06 -2.54 -23.81
C THR A 182 2.15 -2.14 -22.64
N ALA A 183 2.71 -1.96 -21.43
CA ALA A 183 2.00 -1.47 -20.25
C ALA A 183 1.91 0.07 -20.20
N TRP A 184 2.84 0.79 -20.86
CA TRP A 184 2.94 2.25 -20.83
C TRP A 184 1.93 2.93 -21.78
N ARG A 185 0.64 2.73 -21.54
CA ARG A 185 -0.44 3.36 -22.29
C ARG A 185 -1.00 4.55 -21.51
N ARG A 186 -1.43 5.59 -22.21
CA ARG A 186 -1.99 6.80 -21.59
C ARG A 186 -3.12 6.51 -20.61
N ASP A 187 -4.01 5.58 -20.95
CA ASP A 187 -5.14 5.22 -20.07
C ASP A 187 -4.63 4.52 -18.80
N VAL A 188 -3.64 3.64 -18.90
CA VAL A 188 -3.03 2.95 -17.74
C VAL A 188 -2.34 3.96 -16.83
N LEU A 189 -1.60 4.93 -17.38
CA LEU A 189 -0.98 6.01 -16.61
C LEU A 189 -2.04 6.87 -15.91
N ARG A 190 -3.11 7.25 -16.58
CA ARG A 190 -4.22 8.01 -15.98
C ARG A 190 -4.88 7.23 -14.85
N ILE A 191 -5.12 5.92 -15.02
CA ILE A 191 -5.65 5.06 -13.96
C ILE A 191 -4.64 4.97 -12.82
N GLY A 192 -3.33 4.92 -13.10
CA GLY A 192 -2.27 4.98 -12.10
C GLY A 192 -2.31 6.26 -11.28
N VAL A 193 -2.52 7.42 -11.91
CA VAL A 193 -2.68 8.71 -11.21
C VAL A 193 -3.92 8.71 -10.32
N VAL A 194 -5.05 8.17 -10.78
CA VAL A 194 -6.25 7.98 -9.95
C VAL A 194 -5.95 7.11 -8.73
N ALA A 195 -5.22 6.00 -8.94
CA ALA A 195 -4.81 5.12 -7.85
C ALA A 195 -3.87 5.82 -6.85
N ALA A 196 -2.91 6.62 -7.35
CA ALA A 196 -1.98 7.40 -6.53
C ALA A 196 -2.70 8.43 -5.66
N ILE A 197 -3.61 9.19 -6.24
CA ILE A 197 -4.41 10.20 -5.52
C ILE A 197 -5.34 9.51 -4.51
N GLY A 198 -6.11 8.50 -4.94
CA GLY A 198 -7.09 7.83 -4.08
C GLY A 198 -6.43 7.12 -2.89
N TRP A 199 -5.32 6.44 -3.10
CA TRP A 199 -4.60 5.78 -2.03
C TRP A 199 -3.74 6.76 -1.22
N GLY A 200 -3.00 7.64 -1.85
CA GLY A 200 -2.09 8.59 -1.20
C GLY A 200 -2.81 9.61 -0.32
N CYS A 201 -3.97 10.12 -0.77
CA CYS A 201 -4.74 11.11 -0.02
C CYS A 201 -5.71 10.51 1.01
N VAL A 202 -6.03 9.20 0.96
CA VAL A 202 -6.88 8.58 1.98
C VAL A 202 -6.04 7.66 2.85
N SER A 203 -5.74 6.44 2.41
CA SER A 203 -4.97 5.48 3.22
C SER A 203 -3.53 5.94 3.51
N GLY A 204 -2.91 6.63 2.56
CA GLY A 204 -1.56 7.16 2.68
C GLY A 204 -1.41 8.23 3.75
N LEU A 205 -2.50 8.89 4.19
CA LEU A 205 -2.49 9.86 5.29
C LEU A 205 -2.62 9.25 6.69
N SER A 206 -2.56 7.93 6.82
CA SER A 206 -2.60 7.24 8.12
C SER A 206 -1.60 7.80 9.13
N PHE A 207 -0.43 8.26 8.67
CA PHE A 207 0.57 8.92 9.52
C PHE A 207 0.08 10.26 10.10
N LEU A 208 -0.66 11.08 9.32
CA LEU A 208 -1.26 12.32 9.84
C LEU A 208 -2.39 12.05 10.84
N VAL A 209 -3.15 10.97 10.61
CA VAL A 209 -4.18 10.55 11.57
C VAL A 209 -3.51 10.12 12.88
N ALA A 210 -2.39 9.39 12.84
CA ALA A 210 -1.61 9.04 14.02
C ALA A 210 -1.11 10.28 14.76
N LEU A 211 -0.54 11.27 14.06
CA LEU A 211 -0.10 12.54 14.64
C LEU A 211 -1.26 13.30 15.28
N ARG A 212 -2.40 13.39 14.59
CA ARG A 212 -3.58 14.07 15.14
C ARG A 212 -4.11 13.39 16.40
N LEU A 213 -4.11 12.05 16.43
CA LEU A 213 -4.57 11.29 17.61
C LEU A 213 -3.65 11.51 18.82
N GLU A 214 -2.37 11.77 18.60
CA GLU A 214 -1.45 12.18 19.66
C GLU A 214 -1.63 13.66 20.02
N ASP A 215 -1.47 14.57 19.06
CA ASP A 215 -1.40 16.01 19.30
C ASP A 215 -2.70 16.57 19.92
N ALA A 216 -3.87 16.10 19.43
CA ALA A 216 -5.17 16.61 19.86
C ALA A 216 -5.79 15.83 21.02
N PHE A 217 -5.41 14.55 21.19
CA PHE A 217 -6.10 13.65 22.13
C PHE A 217 -5.15 12.89 23.06
N ALA A 218 -3.83 13.05 22.93
CA ALA A 218 -2.80 12.41 23.76
C ALA A 218 -2.94 10.87 23.83
N LEU A 219 -3.34 10.22 22.74
CA LEU A 219 -3.51 8.77 22.73
C LEU A 219 -2.16 8.05 22.74
N SER A 220 -2.07 6.93 23.48
CA SER A 220 -0.91 6.04 23.45
C SER A 220 -0.71 5.41 22.08
N ALA A 221 0.50 4.90 21.81
CA ALA A 221 0.85 4.27 20.54
C ALA A 221 -0.08 3.10 20.17
N GLY A 222 -0.41 2.25 21.15
CA GLY A 222 -1.34 1.14 20.98
C GLY A 222 -2.76 1.60 20.65
N ALA A 223 -3.25 2.65 21.34
CA ALA A 223 -4.57 3.22 21.06
C ALA A 223 -4.64 3.86 19.66
N ARG A 224 -3.58 4.57 19.23
CA ARG A 224 -3.45 5.07 17.86
C ARG A 224 -3.49 3.93 16.84
N GLY A 225 -2.71 2.87 17.11
CA GLY A 225 -2.68 1.67 16.28
C GLY A 225 -4.04 1.00 16.14
N LEU A 226 -4.82 0.92 17.23
CA LEU A 226 -6.17 0.38 17.22
C LEU A 226 -7.11 1.20 16.31
N VAL A 227 -7.12 2.53 16.47
CA VAL A 227 -7.93 3.43 15.62
C VAL A 227 -7.53 3.27 14.15
N LEU A 228 -6.23 3.26 13.85
CA LEU A 228 -5.72 3.14 12.48
C LEU A 228 -6.10 1.81 11.83
N THR A 229 -6.13 0.73 12.60
CA THR A 229 -6.56 -0.60 12.15
C THR A 229 -8.02 -0.61 11.69
N GLY A 230 -8.85 0.28 12.20
CA GLY A 230 -10.26 0.42 11.83
C GLY A 230 -10.49 0.60 10.33
N LEU A 231 -9.62 1.33 9.62
CA LEU A 231 -9.69 1.50 8.16
C LEU A 231 -9.58 0.13 7.44
N GLY A 232 -8.58 -0.67 7.81
CA GLY A 232 -8.35 -1.97 7.19
C GLY A 232 -9.47 -2.96 7.51
N VAL A 233 -9.94 -3.00 8.77
CA VAL A 233 -11.05 -3.86 9.19
C VAL A 233 -12.33 -3.51 8.43
N ALA A 234 -12.70 -2.23 8.37
CA ALA A 234 -13.89 -1.80 7.64
C ALA A 234 -13.78 -2.13 6.14
N GLY A 235 -12.61 -1.94 5.54
CA GLY A 235 -12.35 -2.34 4.16
C GLY A 235 -12.53 -3.84 3.92
N LEU A 236 -12.01 -4.69 4.81
CA LEU A 236 -12.15 -6.14 4.73
C LEU A 236 -13.60 -6.61 4.88
N VAL A 237 -14.29 -6.11 5.90
CA VAL A 237 -15.68 -6.49 6.19
C VAL A 237 -16.62 -6.09 5.05
N THR A 238 -16.38 -4.93 4.44
CA THR A 238 -17.20 -4.41 3.35
C THR A 238 -16.77 -4.87 1.96
N ALA A 239 -15.62 -5.54 1.82
CA ALA A 239 -15.02 -5.90 0.52
C ALA A 239 -16.00 -6.63 -0.42
N ARG A 240 -16.78 -7.58 0.11
CA ARG A 240 -17.78 -8.33 -0.70
C ARG A 240 -18.91 -7.45 -1.19
N LEU A 241 -19.43 -6.56 -0.34
CA LEU A 241 -20.51 -5.64 -0.70
C LEU A 241 -20.02 -4.60 -1.72
N VAL A 242 -18.83 -4.06 -1.50
CA VAL A 242 -18.19 -3.12 -2.42
C VAL A 242 -17.91 -3.77 -3.77
N GLY A 243 -17.39 -4.99 -3.79
CA GLY A 243 -17.12 -5.74 -5.03
C GLY A 243 -18.39 -5.95 -5.84
N SER A 244 -19.44 -6.51 -5.23
CA SER A 244 -20.74 -6.74 -5.91
C SER A 244 -21.44 -5.44 -6.33
N GLY A 245 -21.26 -4.37 -5.54
CA GLY A 245 -21.74 -3.03 -5.89
C GLY A 245 -21.00 -2.48 -7.12
N ALA A 246 -19.67 -2.58 -7.13
CA ALA A 246 -18.85 -2.09 -8.24
C ALA A 246 -19.18 -2.80 -9.57
N ASP A 247 -19.48 -4.09 -9.52
CA ASP A 247 -19.93 -4.84 -10.72
C ASP A 247 -21.22 -4.30 -11.30
N ARG A 248 -22.17 -3.87 -10.45
CA ARG A 248 -23.47 -3.34 -10.86
C ARG A 248 -23.41 -1.90 -11.36
N ILE A 249 -22.71 -1.03 -10.62
CA ILE A 249 -22.65 0.42 -10.93
C ILE A 249 -21.57 0.76 -11.95
N GLY A 250 -20.64 -0.14 -12.18
CA GLY A 250 -19.49 0.01 -13.07
C GLY A 250 -18.28 0.71 -12.42
N PRO A 251 -17.07 0.44 -12.96
CA PRO A 251 -15.81 0.83 -12.33
C PRO A 251 -15.63 2.35 -12.18
N ARG A 252 -16.06 3.13 -13.17
CA ARG A 252 -15.94 4.59 -13.12
C ARG A 252 -16.78 5.19 -11.98
N ARG A 253 -18.04 4.76 -11.84
CA ARG A 253 -18.91 5.22 -10.76
C ARG A 253 -18.40 4.76 -9.40
N SER A 254 -17.87 3.55 -9.29
CA SER A 254 -17.25 3.05 -8.07
C SER A 254 -16.11 3.96 -7.60
N VAL A 255 -15.20 4.37 -8.51
CA VAL A 255 -14.12 5.31 -8.19
C VAL A 255 -14.66 6.66 -7.72
N LEU A 256 -15.66 7.22 -8.41
CA LEU A 256 -16.22 8.54 -8.07
C LEU A 256 -16.96 8.52 -6.71
N ILE A 257 -17.72 7.48 -6.43
CA ILE A 257 -18.37 7.30 -5.11
C ILE A 257 -17.32 7.13 -4.02
N GLY A 258 -16.29 6.31 -4.27
CA GLY A 258 -15.17 6.15 -3.33
C GLY A 258 -14.44 7.46 -3.08
N ALA A 259 -14.23 8.28 -4.11
CA ALA A 259 -13.66 9.62 -3.98
C ALA A 259 -14.55 10.55 -3.14
N ALA A 260 -15.86 10.59 -3.40
CA ALA A 260 -16.81 11.40 -2.63
C ALA A 260 -16.83 11.00 -1.15
N VAL A 261 -16.88 9.69 -0.85
CA VAL A 261 -16.77 9.19 0.53
C VAL A 261 -15.41 9.56 1.13
N GLY A 262 -14.31 9.44 0.37
CA GLY A 262 -12.97 9.83 0.80
C GLY A 262 -12.86 11.31 1.17
N ILE A 263 -13.52 12.21 0.42
CA ILE A 263 -13.59 13.64 0.74
C ILE A 263 -14.29 13.85 2.10
N VAL A 264 -15.44 13.20 2.31
CA VAL A 264 -16.17 13.27 3.60
C VAL A 264 -15.29 12.76 4.75
N VAL A 265 -14.57 11.66 4.55
CA VAL A 265 -13.63 11.10 5.53
C VAL A 265 -12.53 12.10 5.86
N LEU A 266 -11.89 12.70 4.85
CA LEU A 266 -10.80 13.66 5.06
C LEU A 266 -11.27 14.90 5.83
N ILE A 267 -12.41 15.47 5.46
CA ILE A 267 -13.02 16.59 6.18
C ILE A 267 -13.38 16.16 7.60
N GLY A 268 -14.01 14.99 7.75
CA GLY A 268 -14.40 14.44 9.05
C GLY A 268 -13.20 14.24 9.96
N VAL A 269 -12.15 13.58 9.49
CA VAL A 269 -10.91 13.38 10.26
C VAL A 269 -10.26 14.74 10.59
N GLY A 270 -10.20 15.68 9.65
CA GLY A 270 -9.56 16.98 9.83
C GLY A 270 -10.27 17.87 10.87
N LEU A 271 -11.60 17.77 11.00
CA LEU A 271 -12.42 18.67 11.81
C LEU A 271 -13.05 18.01 13.05
N ALA A 272 -12.99 16.67 13.17
CA ALA A 272 -13.64 15.97 14.30
C ALA A 272 -13.12 16.42 15.67
N PRO A 273 -14.02 16.80 16.61
CA PRO A 273 -13.62 17.26 17.95
C PRO A 273 -13.39 16.12 18.95
N THR A 274 -13.70 14.86 18.60
CA THR A 274 -13.57 13.71 19.50
C THR A 274 -12.91 12.51 18.82
N VAL A 275 -12.22 11.69 19.61
CA VAL A 275 -11.58 10.44 19.13
C VAL A 275 -12.58 9.51 18.44
N GLY A 276 -13.79 9.37 18.99
CA GLY A 276 -14.83 8.51 18.43
C GLY A 276 -15.23 8.91 17.01
N LEU A 277 -15.34 10.22 16.73
CA LEU A 277 -15.64 10.74 15.39
C LEU A 277 -14.46 10.55 14.43
N VAL A 278 -13.21 10.76 14.89
CA VAL A 278 -12.01 10.46 14.09
C VAL A 278 -11.98 8.98 13.73
N ALA A 279 -12.20 8.09 14.71
CA ALA A 279 -12.20 6.64 14.50
C ALA A 279 -13.31 6.19 13.52
N ALA A 280 -14.51 6.72 13.66
CA ALA A 280 -15.65 6.42 12.78
C ALA A 280 -15.40 6.92 11.35
N ALA A 281 -14.93 8.16 11.20
CA ALA A 281 -14.56 8.73 9.89
C ALA A 281 -13.42 7.91 9.25
N TRP A 282 -12.38 7.57 10.03
CA TRP A 282 -11.26 6.77 9.53
C TRP A 282 -11.67 5.36 9.12
N ALA A 283 -12.53 4.69 9.89
CA ALA A 283 -13.10 3.39 9.52
C ALA A 283 -13.89 3.48 8.21
N LEU A 284 -14.71 4.53 8.01
CA LEU A 284 -15.40 4.80 6.75
C LEU A 284 -14.42 4.96 5.58
N GLY A 285 -13.21 5.46 5.85
CA GLY A 285 -12.11 5.53 4.88
C GLY A 285 -11.74 4.17 4.29
N GLY A 286 -11.94 3.07 5.02
CA GLY A 286 -11.76 1.71 4.51
C GLY A 286 -12.72 1.39 3.36
N VAL A 287 -13.97 1.80 3.47
CA VAL A 287 -14.98 1.65 2.40
C VAL A 287 -14.60 2.49 1.19
N ALA A 288 -14.20 3.76 1.41
CA ALA A 288 -13.75 4.65 0.35
C ALA A 288 -12.57 4.05 -0.43
N THR A 289 -11.58 3.57 0.30
CA THR A 289 -10.37 2.95 -0.28
C THR A 289 -10.71 1.70 -1.10
N GLN A 290 -11.60 0.84 -0.60
CA GLN A 290 -12.04 -0.35 -1.32
C GLN A 290 -12.80 -0.01 -2.61
N LEU A 291 -13.70 0.98 -2.58
CA LEU A 291 -14.43 1.43 -3.77
C LEU A 291 -13.47 1.93 -4.87
N VAL A 292 -12.46 2.74 -4.48
CA VAL A 292 -11.44 3.21 -5.41
C VAL A 292 -10.58 2.05 -5.92
N LEU A 293 -10.11 1.17 -5.04
CA LEU A 293 -9.24 0.05 -5.38
C LEU A 293 -9.90 -0.92 -6.36
N VAL A 294 -11.14 -1.33 -6.06
CA VAL A 294 -11.90 -2.26 -6.93
C VAL A 294 -12.18 -1.58 -8.27
N GLY A 295 -12.62 -0.31 -8.25
CA GLY A 295 -12.89 0.43 -9.47
C GLY A 295 -11.64 0.61 -10.35
N VAL A 296 -10.49 0.96 -9.76
CA VAL A 296 -9.19 1.06 -10.44
C VAL A 296 -8.79 -0.28 -11.06
N ASN A 297 -8.86 -1.37 -10.29
CA ASN A 297 -8.49 -2.70 -10.78
C ASN A 297 -9.36 -3.12 -11.99
N LEU A 298 -10.67 -2.88 -11.93
CA LEU A 298 -11.58 -3.16 -13.04
C LEU A 298 -11.28 -2.29 -14.27
N LEU A 299 -10.92 -1.01 -14.08
CA LEU A 299 -10.53 -0.11 -15.18
C LEU A 299 -9.25 -0.62 -15.88
N VAL A 300 -8.23 -1.05 -15.11
CA VAL A 300 -6.98 -1.62 -15.66
C VAL A 300 -7.27 -2.86 -16.48
N LEU A 301 -8.06 -3.79 -15.95
CA LEU A 301 -8.40 -5.05 -16.63
C LEU A 301 -9.15 -4.82 -17.95
N ARG A 302 -9.96 -3.76 -18.03
CA ARG A 302 -10.70 -3.40 -19.25
C ARG A 302 -9.84 -2.64 -20.27
N SER A 303 -8.89 -1.82 -19.82
CA SER A 303 -8.09 -0.97 -20.71
C SER A 303 -6.86 -1.66 -21.33
N SER A 304 -6.42 -2.79 -20.80
CA SER A 304 -5.21 -3.47 -21.30
C SER A 304 -5.39 -4.99 -21.44
N PRO A 305 -6.10 -5.46 -22.47
CA PRO A 305 -6.33 -6.90 -22.67
C PRO A 305 -5.04 -7.68 -23.00
N VAL A 306 -4.05 -7.03 -23.63
CA VAL A 306 -2.82 -7.67 -24.13
C VAL A 306 -1.78 -7.89 -23.02
N ASN A 307 -1.64 -6.94 -22.08
CA ASN A 307 -0.65 -7.03 -20.99
C ASN A 307 -1.27 -6.59 -19.65
N ARG A 308 -2.20 -7.40 -19.15
CA ARG A 308 -2.92 -7.13 -17.89
C ARG A 308 -1.98 -7.07 -16.70
N ALA A 309 -1.04 -8.02 -16.61
CA ALA A 309 -0.10 -8.11 -15.48
C ALA A 309 0.83 -6.89 -15.42
N GLY A 310 1.46 -6.52 -16.54
CA GLY A 310 2.34 -5.36 -16.61
C GLY A 310 1.62 -4.05 -16.33
N SER A 311 0.39 -3.89 -16.82
CA SER A 311 -0.43 -2.70 -16.54
C SER A 311 -0.82 -2.61 -15.06
N MET A 312 -1.14 -3.76 -14.43
CA MET A 312 -1.44 -3.80 -13.01
C MET A 312 -0.21 -3.44 -12.17
N SER A 313 0.97 -3.99 -12.50
CA SER A 313 2.23 -3.67 -11.81
C SER A 313 2.56 -2.18 -11.93
N LEU A 314 2.39 -1.59 -13.11
CA LEU A 314 2.62 -0.16 -13.32
C LEU A 314 1.68 0.71 -12.49
N VAL A 315 0.37 0.39 -12.48
CA VAL A 315 -0.61 1.11 -11.65
C VAL A 315 -0.31 0.98 -10.17
N GLN A 316 0.12 -0.19 -9.70
CA GLN A 316 0.54 -0.39 -8.32
C GLN A 316 1.79 0.42 -7.97
N ALA A 317 2.79 0.45 -8.85
CA ALA A 317 3.98 1.27 -8.67
C ALA A 317 3.64 2.76 -8.55
N ILE A 318 2.79 3.28 -9.45
CA ILE A 318 2.33 4.68 -9.42
C ILE A 318 1.51 4.94 -8.14
N ARG A 319 0.66 4.00 -7.71
CA ARG A 319 -0.13 4.09 -6.48
C ARG A 319 0.75 4.27 -5.24
N PHE A 320 1.74 3.40 -5.07
CA PHE A 320 2.65 3.46 -3.93
C PHE A 320 3.63 4.63 -4.04
N GLY A 321 4.04 5.01 -5.27
CA GLY A 321 4.82 6.22 -5.53
C GLY A 321 4.07 7.49 -5.08
N GLY A 322 2.78 7.60 -5.41
CA GLY A 322 1.94 8.70 -4.90
C GLY A 322 1.86 8.72 -3.38
N GLY A 323 1.68 7.56 -2.76
CA GLY A 323 1.65 7.45 -1.30
C GLY A 323 2.99 7.78 -0.63
N SER A 324 4.12 7.50 -1.29
CA SER A 324 5.44 7.83 -0.76
C SER A 324 5.69 9.33 -0.67
N LEU A 325 5.00 10.13 -1.49
CA LEU A 325 5.10 11.59 -1.46
C LEU A 325 4.22 12.22 -0.37
N ALA A 326 3.24 11.48 0.17
CA ALA A 326 2.29 12.03 1.13
C ALA A 326 2.96 12.65 2.38
N PRO A 327 3.94 12.01 3.05
CA PRO A 327 4.62 12.64 4.18
C PRO A 327 5.35 13.93 3.82
N VAL A 328 5.98 13.98 2.66
CA VAL A 328 6.74 15.16 2.21
C VAL A 328 5.82 16.34 1.91
N VAL A 329 4.66 16.07 1.31
CA VAL A 329 3.70 17.11 0.89
C VAL A 329 2.83 17.59 2.05
N PHE A 330 2.30 16.67 2.86
CA PHE A 330 1.26 17.01 3.83
C PHE A 330 1.77 17.28 5.24
N THR A 331 2.96 16.81 5.64
CA THR A 331 3.50 17.09 6.98
C THR A 331 3.78 18.58 7.22
N PRO A 332 4.40 19.33 6.29
CA PRO A 332 4.61 20.78 6.48
C PRO A 332 3.29 21.54 6.68
N LEU A 333 2.26 21.16 5.92
CA LEU A 333 0.93 21.79 6.04
C LEU A 333 0.25 21.46 7.36
N TYR A 334 0.42 20.23 7.82
CA TYR A 334 -0.08 19.81 9.14
C TYR A 334 0.58 20.60 10.27
N GLY A 335 1.87 20.90 10.16
CA GLY A 335 2.62 21.72 11.13
C GLY A 335 2.14 23.17 11.22
N VAL A 336 1.58 23.72 10.13
CA VAL A 336 0.98 25.08 10.14
C VAL A 336 -0.42 25.07 10.75
N ALA A 337 -1.28 24.17 10.28
CA ALA A 337 -2.63 23.95 10.80
C ALA A 337 -3.06 22.51 10.52
N PRO A 338 -3.31 21.68 11.54
CA PRO A 338 -3.61 20.26 11.32
C PRO A 338 -4.74 19.99 10.33
N ALA A 339 -5.81 20.78 10.36
CA ALA A 339 -6.94 20.64 9.45
C ALA A 339 -6.55 20.92 7.98
N SER A 340 -5.61 21.82 7.71
CA SER A 340 -5.26 22.25 6.35
C SER A 340 -4.70 21.11 5.50
N ALA A 341 -3.95 20.18 6.08
CA ALA A 341 -3.41 19.02 5.39
C ALA A 341 -4.53 18.10 4.90
N PHE A 342 -5.53 17.84 5.73
CA PHE A 342 -6.68 17.00 5.37
C PHE A 342 -7.60 17.69 4.34
N LEU A 343 -7.82 19.00 4.49
CA LEU A 343 -8.63 19.78 3.56
C LEU A 343 -7.97 19.88 2.17
N LEU A 344 -6.64 20.09 2.11
CA LEU A 344 -5.92 20.07 0.84
C LEU A 344 -6.01 18.68 0.19
N ALA A 345 -5.84 17.61 0.96
CA ALA A 345 -5.99 16.26 0.44
C ALA A 345 -7.41 16.02 -0.11
N ALA A 346 -8.45 16.54 0.55
CA ALA A 346 -9.83 16.49 0.06
C ALA A 346 -9.99 17.23 -1.28
N VAL A 347 -9.38 18.40 -1.42
CA VAL A 347 -9.36 19.17 -2.68
C VAL A 347 -8.63 18.41 -3.79
N VAL A 348 -7.46 17.80 -3.46
CA VAL A 348 -6.71 16.98 -4.45
C VAL A 348 -7.54 15.80 -4.92
N VAL A 349 -8.28 15.14 -4.03
CA VAL A 349 -9.19 14.04 -4.39
C VAL A 349 -10.34 14.57 -5.26
N ALA A 350 -10.98 15.69 -4.84
CA ALA A 350 -12.15 16.25 -5.52
C ALA A 350 -11.85 16.70 -6.96
N VAL A 351 -10.67 17.25 -7.19
CA VAL A 351 -10.26 17.78 -8.50
C VAL A 351 -9.46 16.74 -9.28
N GLY A 352 -8.48 16.11 -8.65
CA GLY A 352 -7.51 15.25 -9.32
C GLY A 352 -8.12 13.95 -9.84
N ILE A 353 -9.02 13.30 -9.08
CA ILE A 353 -9.64 12.05 -9.53
C ILE A 353 -10.53 12.26 -10.75
N PRO A 354 -11.48 13.19 -10.79
CA PRO A 354 -12.31 13.42 -11.98
C PRO A 354 -11.50 13.80 -13.22
N LEU A 355 -10.45 14.62 -13.09
CA LEU A 355 -9.58 15.04 -14.19
C LEU A 355 -8.71 13.89 -14.74
N ALA A 356 -8.17 13.07 -13.85
CA ALA A 356 -7.33 11.95 -14.24
C ALA A 356 -8.14 10.75 -14.77
N LEU A 357 -9.39 10.57 -14.35
CA LEU A 357 -10.21 9.41 -14.67
C LEU A 357 -10.47 9.32 -16.18
N PRO A 358 -10.11 8.21 -16.87
CA PRO A 358 -10.35 8.06 -18.30
C PRO A 358 -11.83 8.26 -18.64
N ARG A 359 -12.11 8.91 -19.79
CA ARG A 359 -13.49 9.05 -20.28
C ARG A 359 -14.08 7.67 -20.56
N ALA A 360 -15.38 7.50 -20.34
CA ALA A 360 -16.06 6.27 -20.72
C ALA A 360 -15.87 6.05 -22.24
N GLN A 361 -15.24 4.95 -22.62
CA GLN A 361 -15.26 4.53 -24.01
C GLN A 361 -16.72 4.14 -24.29
N GLY A 362 -17.35 4.82 -25.22
CA GLY A 362 -18.65 4.40 -25.76
C GLY A 362 -18.56 2.95 -26.28
N PRO A 363 -19.67 2.24 -26.40
CA PRO A 363 -19.65 0.89 -26.95
C PRO A 363 -18.94 0.94 -28.29
N SER A 364 -17.86 0.16 -28.42
CA SER A 364 -17.13 0.01 -29.69
C SER A 364 -18.13 -0.48 -30.74
N ASN A 365 -18.37 0.37 -31.73
CA ASN A 365 -19.27 0.04 -32.83
C ASN A 365 -18.71 -1.19 -33.56
N PRO A 366 -19.41 -2.34 -33.60
CA PRO A 366 -18.89 -3.56 -34.20
C PRO A 366 -18.72 -3.48 -35.73
N SER A 367 -19.07 -2.37 -36.34
CA SER A 367 -19.06 -2.19 -37.82
C SER A 367 -17.69 -1.86 -38.42
N SER A 368 -16.62 -1.61 -37.63
CA SER A 368 -15.26 -1.33 -38.18
C SER A 368 -14.34 -2.55 -38.32
N ALA A 369 -14.83 -3.76 -38.05
CA ALA A 369 -14.05 -5.01 -38.20
C ALA A 369 -14.34 -5.75 -39.50
N ARG A 370 -15.11 -5.14 -40.43
CA ARG A 370 -15.36 -5.70 -41.78
C ARG A 370 -15.07 -4.65 -42.84
N ALA A 371 -13.86 -4.30 -43.05
CA ALA A 371 -13.34 -3.64 -44.21
C ALA A 371 -11.89 -4.11 -44.45
#